data_1c017cf959e954c2edf3d75f5c303374
#
_entry.id   1c017cf959e954c2edf3d75f5c303374
#
_cell.length_a   1.000
_cell.length_b   1.000
_cell.length_c   1.000
_cell.angle_alpha   90.00
_cell.angle_beta   90.00
_cell.angle_gamma   90.00
#
_symmetry.space_group_name_H-M   'P 1'
#
loop_
_entity.id
_entity.type
_entity.pdbx_description
1 polymer ?
#
loop_
_entity_poly.entity_id
_entity_poly.type
_entity_poly.pdbx_seq_one_letter_code
_entity_poly.pdbx_strand_id
1 'polypeptide(L)'
;ADLRLTEKGYEVGLISKERYDYVCKKKELIDKEIERVSHVNIGARADVQEILKKYKSIELSNGTTLEELIRRPELDYDKLAPIDPDRPKLSDDIREQINILIKYAGYISRQIKQVSHFKKLEKKLLPTDFDYNTISGLRIEAQQKLNEFQPLSIGQASRISGVTPADISVLLVFLEQLKYSNPDLFSRLNPDNTSAEQ
;
A
#
# COMPACT_ATOMS: atom_id res chain seq x y z
N ALA A 1 -13.03 8.20 7.63
CA ALA A 1 -13.29 7.12 8.60
C ALA A 1 -14.52 6.30 8.23
N ASP A 2 -15.58 6.94 7.68
CA ASP A 2 -16.85 6.29 7.31
C ASP A 2 -16.65 5.11 6.32
N LEU A 3 -15.97 5.32 5.21
CA LEU A 3 -15.70 4.28 4.20
C LEU A 3 -14.99 3.03 4.75
N ARG A 4 -14.29 3.15 5.88
CA ARG A 4 -13.51 2.04 6.48
C ARG A 4 -14.22 1.36 7.65
N LEU A 5 -14.97 2.11 8.43
CA LEU A 5 -15.51 1.64 9.71
C LEU A 5 -17.00 1.32 9.68
N THR A 6 -17.76 1.84 8.71
CA THR A 6 -19.22 1.66 8.67
C THR A 6 -19.62 0.20 8.50
N GLU A 7 -18.91 -0.58 7.67
CA GLU A 7 -19.15 -2.00 7.48
C GLU A 7 -19.03 -2.77 8.81
N LYS A 8 -17.89 -2.58 9.50
CA LYS A 8 -17.65 -3.19 10.81
C LYS A 8 -18.65 -2.72 11.88
N GLY A 9 -19.00 -1.42 11.86
CA GLY A 9 -19.99 -0.87 12.77
C GLY A 9 -21.38 -1.45 12.55
N TYR A 10 -21.75 -1.76 11.31
CA TYR A 10 -22.98 -2.42 10.96
C TYR A 10 -22.99 -3.90 11.40
N GLU A 11 -21.92 -4.64 11.15
CA GLU A 11 -21.75 -6.04 11.57
C GLU A 11 -21.92 -6.24 13.08
N VAL A 12 -21.39 -5.30 13.88
CA VAL A 12 -21.53 -5.34 15.35
C VAL A 12 -22.77 -4.62 15.89
N GLY A 13 -23.70 -4.19 15.03
CA GLY A 13 -24.97 -3.60 15.41
C GLY A 13 -24.91 -2.15 15.91
N LEU A 14 -23.81 -1.43 15.71
CA LEU A 14 -23.63 -0.02 16.14
C LEU A 14 -24.14 1.01 15.12
N ILE A 15 -24.39 0.60 13.88
CA ILE A 15 -24.81 1.48 12.79
C ILE A 15 -26.13 0.94 12.20
N SER A 16 -27.09 1.85 11.94
CA SER A 16 -28.35 1.51 11.31
C SER A 16 -28.15 1.07 9.84
N LYS A 17 -29.08 0.27 9.33
CA LYS A 17 -29.10 -0.18 7.95
C LYS A 17 -29.11 1.00 6.96
N GLU A 18 -29.90 2.03 7.24
CA GLU A 18 -29.99 3.24 6.38
C GLU A 18 -28.63 3.93 6.25
N ARG A 19 -27.87 4.06 7.37
CA ARG A 19 -26.55 4.63 7.37
C ARG A 19 -25.55 3.76 6.60
N TYR A 20 -25.64 2.46 6.75
CA TYR A 20 -24.83 1.49 6.02
C TYR A 20 -25.06 1.59 4.50
N ASP A 21 -26.35 1.53 4.09
CA ASP A 21 -26.74 1.61 2.67
C ASP A 21 -26.29 2.93 2.03
N TYR A 22 -26.40 4.05 2.76
CA TYR A 22 -25.87 5.35 2.32
C TYR A 22 -24.36 5.31 2.04
N VAL A 23 -23.57 4.76 2.95
CA VAL A 23 -22.11 4.71 2.81
C VAL A 23 -21.70 3.73 1.69
N CYS A 24 -22.41 2.61 1.53
CA CYS A 24 -22.19 1.69 0.42
C CYS A 24 -22.41 2.39 -0.94
N LYS A 25 -23.53 3.12 -1.08
CA LYS A 25 -23.83 3.88 -2.30
C LYS A 25 -22.82 4.99 -2.54
N LYS A 26 -22.39 5.69 -1.49
CA LYS A 26 -21.33 6.71 -1.58
C LYS A 26 -20.03 6.09 -2.10
N LYS A 27 -19.61 4.95 -1.57
CA LYS A 27 -18.42 4.21 -2.00
C LYS A 27 -18.51 3.82 -3.48
N GLU A 28 -19.64 3.26 -3.89
CA GLU A 28 -19.89 2.87 -5.29
C GLU A 28 -19.75 4.06 -6.25
N LEU A 29 -20.31 5.22 -5.90
CA LEU A 29 -20.20 6.43 -6.71
C LEU A 29 -18.75 6.94 -6.80
N ILE A 30 -18.01 6.87 -5.71
CA ILE A 30 -16.59 7.26 -5.68
C ILE A 30 -15.76 6.31 -6.57
N ASP A 31 -15.93 5.01 -6.43
CA ASP A 31 -15.17 4.00 -7.16
C ASP A 31 -15.45 4.11 -8.67
N LYS A 32 -16.71 4.23 -9.07
CA LYS A 32 -17.11 4.46 -10.48
C LYS A 32 -16.50 5.71 -11.07
N GLU A 33 -16.48 6.80 -10.31
CA GLU A 33 -15.94 8.06 -10.80
C GLU A 33 -14.42 8.04 -10.91
N ILE A 34 -13.72 7.43 -9.97
CA ILE A 34 -12.26 7.23 -10.06
C ILE A 34 -11.93 6.37 -11.29
N GLU A 35 -12.68 5.30 -11.53
CA GLU A 35 -12.52 4.48 -12.73
C GLU A 35 -12.77 5.29 -14.01
N ARG A 36 -13.85 6.10 -14.07
CA ARG A 36 -14.13 6.95 -15.21
C ARG A 36 -12.99 7.91 -15.53
N VAL A 37 -12.53 8.69 -14.54
CA VAL A 37 -11.48 9.70 -14.75
C VAL A 37 -10.13 9.08 -15.11
N SER A 38 -9.88 7.83 -14.75
CA SER A 38 -8.66 7.11 -15.13
C SER A 38 -8.63 6.74 -16.63
N HIS A 39 -9.81 6.67 -17.27
CA HIS A 39 -9.97 6.36 -18.69
C HIS A 39 -10.28 7.58 -19.59
N VAL A 40 -10.63 8.73 -19.00
CA VAL A 40 -10.88 9.96 -19.76
C VAL A 40 -9.58 10.59 -20.21
N ASN A 41 -9.33 10.55 -21.52
CA ASN A 41 -8.14 11.14 -22.12
C ASN A 41 -8.35 12.61 -22.44
N ILE A 42 -7.47 13.47 -21.97
CA ILE A 42 -7.45 14.91 -22.19
C ILE A 42 -6.29 15.24 -23.12
N GLY A 43 -6.63 15.77 -24.30
CA GLY A 43 -5.65 16.25 -25.28
C GLY A 43 -5.08 17.63 -24.93
N ALA A 44 -3.99 18.02 -25.60
CA ALA A 44 -3.34 19.33 -25.42
C ALA A 44 -4.09 20.45 -26.20
N ARG A 45 -5.43 20.55 -26.04
CA ARG A 45 -6.28 21.56 -26.69
C ARG A 45 -6.12 22.94 -26.06
N ALA A 46 -6.50 24.00 -26.78
CA ALA A 46 -6.37 25.39 -26.31
C ALA A 46 -7.12 25.65 -24.98
N ASP A 47 -8.35 25.16 -24.86
CA ASP A 47 -9.19 25.26 -23.67
C ASP A 47 -8.53 24.60 -22.43
N VAL A 48 -7.89 23.47 -22.64
CA VAL A 48 -7.13 22.77 -21.58
C VAL A 48 -5.91 23.59 -21.17
N GLN A 49 -5.14 24.11 -22.12
CA GLN A 49 -3.95 24.91 -21.84
C GLN A 49 -4.29 26.21 -21.09
N GLU A 50 -5.41 26.85 -21.39
CA GLU A 50 -5.88 28.03 -20.65
C GLU A 50 -6.14 27.71 -19.18
N ILE A 51 -6.80 26.58 -18.90
CA ILE A 51 -7.06 26.14 -17.53
C ILE A 51 -5.75 25.83 -16.80
N LEU A 52 -4.82 25.12 -17.43
CA LEU A 52 -3.52 24.81 -16.85
C LEU A 52 -2.76 26.10 -16.52
N LYS A 53 -2.72 27.08 -17.44
CA LYS A 53 -2.11 28.40 -17.20
C LYS A 53 -2.77 29.16 -16.05
N LYS A 54 -4.11 29.15 -16.00
CA LYS A 54 -4.88 29.79 -14.92
C LYS A 54 -4.46 29.31 -13.54
N TYR A 55 -4.21 28.02 -13.40
CA TYR A 55 -3.79 27.39 -12.13
C TYR A 55 -2.27 27.22 -12.00
N LYS A 56 -1.48 27.84 -12.89
CA LYS A 56 0.00 27.78 -12.90
C LYS A 56 0.54 26.34 -12.97
N SER A 57 -0.20 25.46 -13.67
CA SER A 57 0.22 24.09 -13.94
C SER A 57 1.02 24.02 -15.23
N ILE A 58 1.86 22.99 -15.34
CA ILE A 58 2.67 22.75 -16.55
C ILE A 58 1.75 22.41 -17.72
N GLU A 59 1.97 23.07 -18.86
CA GLU A 59 1.26 22.82 -20.11
C GLU A 59 1.45 21.37 -20.59
N LEU A 60 0.46 20.84 -21.29
CA LEU A 60 0.57 19.51 -21.88
C LEU A 60 1.27 19.58 -23.24
N SER A 61 2.27 18.75 -23.42
CA SER A 61 2.87 18.47 -24.74
C SER A 61 2.14 17.33 -25.46
N ASN A 62 1.64 16.37 -24.70
CA ASN A 62 0.90 15.18 -25.17
C ASN A 62 -0.40 15.01 -24.40
N GLY A 63 -1.30 14.14 -24.89
CA GLY A 63 -2.50 13.75 -24.14
C GLY A 63 -2.13 13.02 -22.84
N THR A 64 -2.99 13.22 -21.83
CA THR A 64 -2.88 12.59 -20.51
C THR A 64 -4.26 12.21 -20.02
N THR A 65 -4.37 11.43 -18.95
CA THR A 65 -5.67 11.14 -18.34
C THR A 65 -6.12 12.26 -17.42
N LEU A 66 -7.44 12.38 -17.23
CA LEU A 66 -8.01 13.35 -16.28
C LEU A 66 -7.51 13.06 -14.85
N GLU A 67 -7.35 11.78 -14.48
CA GLU A 67 -6.79 11.36 -13.21
C GLU A 67 -5.38 11.92 -12.99
N GLU A 68 -4.51 11.85 -14.00
CA GLU A 68 -3.13 12.37 -13.90
C GLU A 68 -3.11 13.89 -13.71
N LEU A 69 -4.06 14.61 -14.31
CA LEU A 69 -4.22 16.05 -14.06
C LEU A 69 -4.69 16.32 -12.62
N ILE A 70 -5.64 15.56 -12.09
CA ILE A 70 -6.12 15.70 -10.71
C ILE A 70 -4.98 15.43 -9.70
N ARG A 71 -4.05 14.55 -10.02
CA ARG A 71 -2.89 14.25 -9.17
C ARG A 71 -1.94 15.42 -8.97
N ARG A 72 -1.93 16.39 -9.87
CA ARG A 72 -1.06 17.57 -9.76
C ARG A 72 -1.43 18.39 -8.53
N PRO A 73 -0.47 18.91 -7.73
CA PRO A 73 -0.75 19.66 -6.50
C PRO A 73 -1.66 20.87 -6.70
N GLU A 74 -1.47 21.60 -7.79
CA GLU A 74 -2.18 22.84 -8.10
C GLU A 74 -3.58 22.63 -8.69
N LEU A 75 -3.89 21.42 -9.18
CA LEU A 75 -5.17 21.05 -9.77
C LEU A 75 -5.98 20.19 -8.80
N ASP A 76 -7.27 20.13 -9.02
CA ASP A 76 -8.20 19.25 -8.31
C ASP A 76 -9.39 18.90 -9.20
N TYR A 77 -10.22 17.98 -8.73
CA TYR A 77 -11.39 17.51 -9.47
C TYR A 77 -12.35 18.63 -9.87
N ASP A 78 -12.54 19.67 -9.04
CA ASP A 78 -13.46 20.77 -9.31
C ASP A 78 -12.89 21.80 -10.28
N LYS A 79 -11.58 22.09 -10.20
CA LYS A 79 -10.91 23.01 -11.13
C LYS A 79 -10.90 22.52 -12.57
N LEU A 80 -10.95 21.20 -12.75
CA LEU A 80 -10.96 20.56 -14.07
C LEU A 80 -12.37 20.37 -14.66
N ALA A 81 -13.42 20.76 -13.92
CA ALA A 81 -14.82 20.67 -14.39
C ALA A 81 -15.07 21.27 -15.78
N PRO A 82 -14.48 22.43 -16.18
CA PRO A 82 -14.74 23.01 -17.49
C PRO A 82 -14.22 22.18 -18.67
N ILE A 83 -13.27 21.28 -18.48
CA ILE A 83 -12.71 20.42 -19.53
C ILE A 83 -13.25 18.99 -19.49
N ASP A 84 -14.17 18.70 -18.57
CA ASP A 84 -14.82 17.40 -18.40
C ASP A 84 -16.34 17.53 -18.58
N PRO A 85 -16.84 17.55 -19.83
CA PRO A 85 -18.26 17.76 -20.12
C PRO A 85 -19.16 16.61 -19.65
N ASP A 86 -18.61 15.40 -19.54
CA ASP A 86 -19.33 14.20 -19.11
C ASP A 86 -19.28 13.98 -17.59
N ARG A 87 -18.86 15.00 -16.86
CA ARG A 87 -18.76 14.96 -15.40
C ARG A 87 -20.11 14.75 -14.73
N PRO A 88 -20.27 13.72 -13.87
CA PRO A 88 -21.51 13.49 -13.15
C PRO A 88 -21.75 14.56 -12.06
N LYS A 89 -23.05 14.79 -11.75
CA LYS A 89 -23.44 15.64 -10.62
C LYS A 89 -23.29 14.87 -9.33
N LEU A 90 -22.23 15.12 -8.59
CA LEU A 90 -21.93 14.49 -7.30
C LEU A 90 -21.99 15.53 -6.17
N SER A 91 -22.32 15.08 -4.95
CA SER A 91 -22.27 15.92 -3.76
C SER A 91 -20.84 16.32 -3.41
N ASP A 92 -20.70 17.41 -2.67
CA ASP A 92 -19.39 18.00 -2.32
C ASP A 92 -18.50 17.00 -1.55
N ASP A 93 -19.09 16.23 -0.66
CA ASP A 93 -18.39 15.23 0.14
C ASP A 93 -17.87 14.05 -0.70
N ILE A 94 -18.55 13.68 -1.78
CA ILE A 94 -18.08 12.67 -2.73
C ILE A 94 -16.93 13.24 -3.57
N ARG A 95 -17.07 14.47 -4.07
CA ARG A 95 -16.04 15.13 -4.89
C ARG A 95 -14.74 15.34 -4.12
N GLU A 96 -14.86 15.80 -2.88
CA GLU A 96 -13.71 15.93 -1.97
C GLU A 96 -13.01 14.58 -1.76
N GLN A 97 -13.80 13.51 -1.54
CA GLN A 97 -13.25 12.17 -1.32
C GLN A 97 -12.55 11.62 -2.56
N ILE A 98 -13.10 11.84 -3.78
CA ILE A 98 -12.46 11.48 -5.05
C ILE A 98 -11.10 12.17 -5.16
N ASN A 99 -11.07 13.48 -4.90
CA ASN A 99 -9.86 14.27 -4.98
C ASN A 99 -8.78 13.76 -4.00
N ILE A 100 -9.16 13.48 -2.76
CA ILE A 100 -8.26 12.92 -1.74
C ILE A 100 -7.71 11.56 -2.19
N LEU A 101 -8.58 10.64 -2.61
CA LEU A 101 -8.16 9.28 -2.99
C LEU A 101 -7.20 9.29 -4.18
N ILE A 102 -7.47 10.10 -5.21
CA ILE A 102 -6.60 10.21 -6.39
C ILE A 102 -5.23 10.81 -6.00
N LYS A 103 -5.20 11.89 -5.23
CA LYS A 103 -3.94 12.54 -4.82
C LYS A 103 -3.08 11.65 -3.93
N TYR A 104 -3.70 10.89 -3.05
CA TYR A 104 -2.99 10.02 -2.10
C TYR A 104 -2.79 8.58 -2.60
N ALA A 105 -3.33 8.20 -3.75
CA ALA A 105 -3.25 6.83 -4.29
C ALA A 105 -1.82 6.28 -4.32
N GLY A 106 -0.84 7.07 -4.75
CA GLY A 106 0.56 6.66 -4.79
C GLY A 106 1.18 6.42 -3.41
N TYR A 107 0.78 7.19 -2.41
CA TYR A 107 1.23 7.01 -1.02
C TYR A 107 0.58 5.77 -0.40
N ILE A 108 -0.72 5.60 -0.61
CA ILE A 108 -1.50 4.45 -0.12
C ILE A 108 -0.93 3.16 -0.73
N SER A 109 -0.65 3.12 -2.03
CA SER A 109 -0.07 1.95 -2.70
C SER A 109 1.30 1.58 -2.13
N ARG A 110 2.16 2.57 -1.88
CA ARG A 110 3.47 2.34 -1.23
C ARG A 110 3.30 1.77 0.18
N GLN A 111 2.39 2.33 0.96
CA GLN A 111 2.10 1.87 2.32
C GLN A 111 1.57 0.42 2.33
N ILE A 112 0.66 0.07 1.42
CA ILE A 112 0.14 -1.29 1.28
C ILE A 112 1.26 -2.28 0.94
N LYS A 113 2.17 -1.90 0.03
CA LYS A 113 3.34 -2.72 -0.32
C LYS A 113 4.25 -2.95 0.89
N GLN A 114 4.51 -1.91 1.69
CA GLN A 114 5.30 -2.03 2.92
C GLN A 114 4.62 -2.97 3.93
N VAL A 115 3.33 -2.79 4.19
CA VAL A 115 2.57 -3.67 5.09
C VAL A 115 2.58 -5.12 4.60
N SER A 116 2.41 -5.34 3.29
CA SER A 116 2.50 -6.67 2.69
C SER A 116 3.89 -7.29 2.87
N HIS A 117 4.94 -6.49 2.69
CA HIS A 117 6.32 -6.93 2.94
C HIS A 117 6.53 -7.34 4.41
N PHE A 118 6.11 -6.50 5.36
CA PHE A 118 6.20 -6.85 6.79
C PHE A 118 5.43 -8.12 7.13
N LYS A 119 4.21 -8.30 6.61
CA LYS A 119 3.45 -9.54 6.79
C LYS A 119 4.18 -10.79 6.26
N LYS A 120 4.91 -10.65 5.14
CA LYS A 120 5.73 -11.74 4.60
C LYS A 120 6.92 -12.05 5.53
N LEU A 121 7.55 -11.03 6.10
CA LEU A 121 8.66 -11.22 7.06
C LEU A 121 8.19 -11.88 8.36
N GLU A 122 6.99 -11.56 8.85
CA GLU A 122 6.38 -12.22 10.03
C GLU A 122 6.14 -13.72 9.81
N LYS A 123 5.82 -14.12 8.59
CA LYS A 123 5.62 -15.53 8.26
C LYS A 123 6.92 -16.33 8.10
N LYS A 124 8.06 -15.67 7.90
CA LYS A 124 9.35 -16.33 7.78
C LYS A 124 9.88 -16.64 9.20
N LEU A 125 9.70 -17.87 9.63
CA LEU A 125 10.11 -18.31 10.95
C LEU A 125 11.63 -18.52 11.02
N LEU A 126 12.17 -18.32 12.22
CA LEU A 126 13.57 -18.58 12.59
C LEU A 126 13.64 -19.83 13.49
N PRO A 127 14.75 -20.59 13.46
CA PRO A 127 14.93 -21.71 14.37
C PRO A 127 14.90 -21.24 15.84
N THR A 128 14.24 -22.01 16.69
CA THR A 128 14.29 -21.84 18.15
C THR A 128 15.63 -22.31 18.70
N ASP A 129 16.09 -21.67 19.77
CA ASP A 129 17.35 -22.00 20.46
C ASP A 129 18.57 -22.03 19.52
N PHE A 130 18.56 -21.11 18.53
CA PHE A 130 19.61 -21.03 17.50
C PHE A 130 20.75 -20.12 17.94
N ASP A 131 22.01 -20.57 17.73
CA ASP A 131 23.19 -19.75 17.97
C ASP A 131 23.50 -18.84 16.77
N TYR A 132 23.11 -17.57 16.85
CA TYR A 132 23.32 -16.56 15.82
C TYR A 132 24.80 -16.17 15.62
N ASN A 133 25.73 -16.60 16.53
CA ASN A 133 27.16 -16.40 16.35
C ASN A 133 27.72 -17.22 15.17
N THR A 134 27.00 -18.28 14.77
CA THR A 134 27.40 -19.16 13.65
C THR A 134 27.13 -18.51 12.28
N ILE A 135 26.32 -17.44 12.21
CA ILE A 135 25.97 -16.78 10.94
C ILE A 135 27.05 -15.76 10.58
N SER A 136 27.83 -16.08 9.54
CA SER A 136 28.80 -15.13 8.98
C SER A 136 28.12 -13.92 8.34
N GLY A 137 28.68 -12.72 8.57
CA GLY A 137 28.16 -11.48 8.03
C GLY A 137 27.17 -10.72 8.92
N LEU A 138 26.71 -11.31 10.03
CA LEU A 138 26.01 -10.57 11.07
C LEU A 138 27.01 -9.73 11.90
N ARG A 139 26.61 -8.50 12.22
CA ARG A 139 27.38 -7.65 13.14
C ARG A 139 27.33 -8.22 14.56
N ILE A 140 28.40 -8.03 15.33
CA ILE A 140 28.52 -8.53 16.71
C ILE A 140 27.34 -8.08 17.57
N GLU A 141 26.92 -6.81 17.48
CA GLU A 141 25.75 -6.28 18.20
C GLU A 141 24.47 -7.03 17.82
N ALA A 142 24.25 -7.28 16.53
CA ALA A 142 23.08 -8.02 16.06
C ALA A 142 23.10 -9.47 16.54
N GLN A 143 24.27 -10.15 16.52
CA GLN A 143 24.42 -11.51 17.05
C GLN A 143 24.07 -11.57 18.55
N GLN A 144 24.59 -10.63 19.34
CA GLN A 144 24.29 -10.55 20.78
C GLN A 144 22.80 -10.35 21.03
N LYS A 145 22.17 -9.41 20.32
CA LYS A 145 20.74 -9.12 20.47
C LYS A 145 19.85 -10.28 20.00
N LEU A 146 20.17 -10.91 18.90
CA LEU A 146 19.41 -12.06 18.41
C LEU A 146 19.54 -13.27 19.35
N ASN A 147 20.73 -13.51 19.93
CA ASN A 147 20.94 -14.55 20.94
C ASN A 147 20.21 -14.24 22.27
N GLU A 148 20.14 -12.96 22.67
CA GLU A 148 19.42 -12.52 23.87
C GLU A 148 17.91 -12.70 23.72
N PHE A 149 17.33 -12.26 22.59
CA PHE A 149 15.88 -12.22 22.39
C PHE A 149 15.27 -13.44 21.73
N GLN A 150 16.07 -14.28 21.06
CA GLN A 150 15.63 -15.49 20.34
C GLN A 150 14.33 -15.27 19.54
N PRO A 151 14.30 -14.35 18.54
CA PRO A 151 13.09 -14.03 17.82
C PRO A 151 12.56 -15.23 17.03
N LEU A 152 11.23 -15.41 17.02
CA LEU A 152 10.57 -16.52 16.34
C LEU A 152 10.40 -16.30 14.84
N SER A 153 10.57 -15.06 14.37
CA SER A 153 10.42 -14.72 12.94
C SER A 153 11.36 -13.57 12.52
N ILE A 154 11.60 -13.46 11.23
CA ILE A 154 12.35 -12.33 10.64
C ILE A 154 11.66 -10.99 10.98
N GLY A 155 10.32 -10.96 11.01
CA GLY A 155 9.58 -9.77 11.41
C GLY A 155 9.85 -9.37 12.86
N GLN A 156 9.91 -10.31 13.79
CA GLN A 156 10.30 -10.02 15.17
C GLN A 156 11.75 -9.54 15.25
N ALA A 157 12.67 -10.22 14.58
CA ALA A 157 14.08 -9.82 14.52
C ALA A 157 14.25 -8.37 14.04
N SER A 158 13.48 -7.93 13.05
CA SER A 158 13.57 -6.58 12.49
C SER A 158 13.12 -5.45 13.45
N ARG A 159 12.44 -5.79 14.54
CA ARG A 159 12.00 -4.84 15.57
C ARG A 159 12.93 -4.76 16.78
N ILE A 160 13.94 -5.60 16.83
CA ILE A 160 14.93 -5.58 17.92
C ILE A 160 15.86 -4.39 17.73
N SER A 161 15.99 -3.56 18.76
CA SER A 161 16.95 -2.46 18.77
C SER A 161 18.37 -3.00 18.66
N GLY A 162 19.18 -2.44 17.75
CA GLY A 162 20.52 -2.94 17.42
C GLY A 162 20.58 -3.87 16.21
N VAL A 163 19.43 -4.38 15.73
CA VAL A 163 19.33 -5.15 14.47
C VAL A 163 18.94 -4.20 13.33
N THR A 164 19.78 -4.13 12.30
CA THR A 164 19.56 -3.25 11.14
C THR A 164 18.96 -3.98 9.94
N PRO A 165 18.45 -3.25 8.93
CA PRO A 165 18.01 -3.85 7.67
C PRO A 165 19.07 -4.69 6.96
N ALA A 166 20.37 -4.35 7.13
CA ALA A 166 21.47 -5.15 6.59
C ALA A 166 21.56 -6.52 7.28
N ASP A 167 21.43 -6.56 8.62
CA ASP A 167 21.42 -7.81 9.38
C ASP A 167 20.22 -8.69 9.00
N ILE A 168 19.05 -8.07 8.76
CA ILE A 168 17.86 -8.79 8.27
C ILE A 168 18.11 -9.40 6.89
N SER A 169 18.84 -8.70 6.01
CA SER A 169 19.21 -9.25 4.70
C SER A 169 20.12 -10.48 4.85
N VAL A 170 21.07 -10.45 5.79
CA VAL A 170 21.94 -11.61 6.11
C VAL A 170 21.10 -12.78 6.62
N LEU A 171 20.14 -12.54 7.53
CA LEU A 171 19.24 -13.58 8.03
C LEU A 171 18.38 -14.20 6.93
N LEU A 172 17.91 -13.39 5.98
CA LEU A 172 17.15 -13.90 4.83
C LEU A 172 17.99 -14.79 3.92
N VAL A 173 19.26 -14.41 3.67
CA VAL A 173 20.21 -15.25 2.90
C VAL A 173 20.49 -16.54 3.66
N PHE A 174 20.68 -16.47 4.97
CA PHE A 174 20.86 -17.65 5.80
C PHE A 174 19.68 -18.62 5.72
N LEU A 175 18.43 -18.13 5.80
CA LEU A 175 17.25 -18.97 5.65
C LEU A 175 17.15 -19.61 4.25
N GLU A 176 17.51 -18.90 3.19
CA GLU A 176 17.57 -19.49 1.85
C GLU A 176 18.67 -20.59 1.77
N GLN A 177 19.83 -20.37 2.37
CA GLN A 177 20.87 -21.40 2.45
C GLN A 177 20.42 -22.62 3.24
N LEU A 178 19.69 -22.41 4.36
CA LEU A 178 19.13 -23.47 5.17
C LEU A 178 18.14 -24.34 4.38
N LYS A 179 17.37 -23.76 3.47
CA LYS A 179 16.47 -24.50 2.56
C LYS A 179 17.21 -25.57 1.77
N TYR A 180 18.43 -25.29 1.33
CA TYR A 180 19.23 -26.22 0.53
C TYR A 180 20.10 -27.15 1.39
N SER A 181 20.62 -26.68 2.51
CA SER A 181 21.53 -27.46 3.38
C SER A 181 20.79 -28.38 4.35
N ASN A 182 19.61 -28.00 4.80
CA ASN A 182 18.77 -28.78 5.71
C ASN A 182 17.27 -28.57 5.39
N PRO A 183 16.75 -29.20 4.30
CA PRO A 183 15.38 -29.04 3.85
C PRO A 183 14.33 -29.44 4.88
N ASP A 184 14.62 -30.45 5.71
CA ASP A 184 13.70 -30.96 6.74
C ASP A 184 13.48 -29.91 7.85
N LEU A 185 14.55 -29.26 8.30
CA LEU A 185 14.46 -28.18 9.29
C LEU A 185 13.74 -26.97 8.69
N PHE A 186 14.07 -26.60 7.45
CA PHE A 186 13.42 -25.48 6.76
C PHE A 186 11.92 -25.71 6.57
N SER A 187 11.49 -26.90 6.17
CA SER A 187 10.08 -27.27 5.98
C SER A 187 9.29 -27.23 7.29
N ARG A 188 9.89 -27.67 8.41
CA ARG A 188 9.28 -27.56 9.74
C ARG A 188 9.06 -26.10 10.18
N LEU A 189 9.97 -25.21 9.82
CA LEU A 189 9.90 -23.78 10.16
C LEU A 189 8.93 -23.01 9.25
N ASN A 190 8.75 -23.43 7.99
CA ASN A 190 7.97 -22.68 7.00
C ASN A 190 7.03 -23.62 6.20
N PRO A 191 6.01 -24.20 6.84
CA PRO A 191 5.11 -25.18 6.20
C PRO A 191 4.33 -24.61 5.01
N ASP A 192 4.03 -23.30 5.01
CA ASP A 192 3.28 -22.64 3.92
C ASP A 192 4.08 -22.45 2.62
N ASN A 193 5.41 -22.56 2.65
CA ASN A 193 6.25 -22.38 1.46
C ASN A 193 6.44 -23.67 0.63
N THR A 194 6.01 -24.81 1.12
CA THR A 194 6.16 -26.09 0.44
C THR A 194 5.05 -26.34 -0.61
N SER A 195 3.96 -25.55 -0.57
CA SER A 195 2.79 -25.73 -1.44
C SER A 195 2.81 -24.89 -2.73
N ALA A 196 3.84 -24.09 -2.97
CA ALA A 196 3.89 -23.14 -4.09
C ALA A 196 4.80 -23.59 -5.26
N GLU A 197 5.44 -24.75 -5.17
CA GLU A 197 6.36 -25.29 -6.21
C GLU A 197 5.87 -26.64 -6.80
N GLN A 198 4.53 -26.88 -6.84
CA GLN A 198 3.95 -27.99 -7.62
C GLN A 198 3.04 -27.46 -8.73
#